data_ad9807d89047042a80269d4302390423
#
_entry.id   ad9807d89047042a80269d4302390423
#
_cell.length_a   1.000
_cell.length_b   1.000
_cell.length_c   1.000
_cell.angle_alpha   90.00
_cell.angle_beta   90.00
_cell.angle_gamma   90.00
#
_symmetry.space_group_name_H-M   'P 1'
#
loop_
_entity.id
_entity.type
_entity.pdbx_description
1 polymer ?
#
loop_
_entity_poly.entity_id
_entity_poly.type
_entity_poly.pdbx_seq_one_letter_code
_entity_poly.pdbx_strand_id
1 'polypeptide(L)'
;MEFVREVLRLYVDGPKDVPSTWFNPQVSDLLQKHYGLAEDRMRQEKLDSNRFVLERLDTIRQKVRAASDPLYAALQFAVLGNYLDFGALQGQVSFEKLDEMLDQALSLPLDREVFKQFSRVLEQGKSLLYLTDNAGEIGFDRIFAEEIARCYPQVEITFCVRGGIALNAATREDAAAVGIPFPVIDNGNRVPGTQLDLLGEEARTAVERADVILAKGMANVETMLGCGYNVYYAFLVKCQRFVTLFDKPLMTPMLVREIKTT
;
A
#
# COMPACT_ATOMS: atom_id res chain seq x y z
N MET A 1 22.93 -3.12 -25.31
CA MET A 1 23.71 -4.24 -24.71
C MET A 1 24.38 -3.83 -23.38
N GLU A 2 24.86 -2.59 -23.22
CA GLU A 2 25.51 -2.13 -21.98
C GLU A 2 24.54 -2.06 -20.80
N PHE A 3 23.37 -1.46 -20.97
CA PHE A 3 22.30 -1.44 -19.94
C PHE A 3 22.01 -2.84 -19.38
N VAL A 4 21.78 -3.83 -20.24
CA VAL A 4 21.48 -5.20 -19.79
C VAL A 4 22.63 -5.79 -18.96
N ARG A 5 23.88 -5.51 -19.34
CA ARG A 5 25.04 -5.96 -18.57
C ARG A 5 25.13 -5.28 -17.20
N GLU A 6 24.84 -3.99 -17.11
CA GLU A 6 24.83 -3.26 -15.83
C GLU A 6 23.71 -3.78 -14.92
N VAL A 7 22.49 -4.02 -15.46
CA VAL A 7 21.40 -4.62 -14.72
C VAL A 7 21.76 -6.02 -14.21
N LEU A 8 22.34 -6.88 -15.06
CA LEU A 8 22.76 -8.21 -14.64
C LEU A 8 23.84 -8.17 -13.53
N ARG A 9 24.83 -7.26 -13.65
CA ARG A 9 25.83 -7.06 -12.60
C ARG A 9 25.20 -6.59 -11.30
N LEU A 10 24.23 -5.68 -11.35
CA LEU A 10 23.49 -5.22 -10.17
C LEU A 10 22.88 -6.38 -9.39
N TYR A 11 22.29 -7.37 -10.08
CA TYR A 11 21.72 -8.55 -9.43
C TYR A 11 22.75 -9.59 -8.99
N VAL A 12 23.84 -9.77 -9.76
CA VAL A 12 24.90 -10.75 -9.45
C VAL A 12 25.78 -10.31 -8.30
N ASP A 13 26.19 -9.02 -8.32
CA ASP A 13 27.14 -8.44 -7.37
C ASP A 13 26.44 -7.78 -6.15
N GLY A 14 25.12 -7.57 -6.24
CA GLY A 14 24.30 -6.94 -5.20
C GLY A 14 24.03 -7.85 -3.98
N PRO A 15 23.41 -7.30 -2.94
CA PRO A 15 23.03 -8.06 -1.75
C PRO A 15 22.11 -9.24 -2.10
N LYS A 16 22.34 -10.40 -1.47
CA LYS A 16 21.58 -11.63 -1.75
C LYS A 16 20.33 -11.76 -0.87
N ASP A 17 20.35 -11.17 0.31
CA ASP A 17 19.30 -11.30 1.33
C ASP A 17 18.39 -10.07 1.38
N VAL A 18 18.09 -9.49 0.21
CA VAL A 18 17.18 -8.34 0.08
C VAL A 18 15.98 -8.69 -0.79
N PRO A 19 14.80 -8.08 -0.55
CA PRO A 19 13.66 -8.26 -1.43
C PRO A 19 13.94 -7.70 -2.83
N SER A 20 13.24 -8.23 -3.85
CA SER A 20 13.42 -7.80 -5.23
C SER A 20 13.20 -6.30 -5.45
N THR A 21 12.32 -5.70 -4.65
CA THR A 21 12.03 -4.26 -4.64
C THR A 21 13.23 -3.38 -4.31
N TRP A 22 14.22 -3.92 -3.60
CA TRP A 22 15.47 -3.22 -3.26
C TRP A 22 16.21 -2.74 -4.53
N PHE A 23 16.13 -3.49 -5.63
CA PHE A 23 16.81 -3.16 -6.88
C PHE A 23 16.07 -2.10 -7.72
N ASN A 24 14.83 -1.78 -7.42
CA ASN A 24 14.03 -0.87 -8.24
C ASN A 24 14.64 0.54 -8.40
N PRO A 25 15.14 1.21 -7.35
CA PRO A 25 15.80 2.51 -7.49
C PRO A 25 17.01 2.45 -8.41
N GLN A 26 17.87 1.44 -8.25
CA GLN A 26 19.09 1.28 -9.03
C GLN A 26 18.79 0.99 -10.51
N VAL A 27 17.78 0.17 -10.79
CA VAL A 27 17.31 -0.07 -12.16
C VAL A 27 16.72 1.22 -12.76
N SER A 28 15.99 2.01 -11.98
CA SER A 28 15.47 3.30 -12.43
C SER A 28 16.59 4.29 -12.78
N ASP A 29 17.66 4.34 -11.98
CA ASP A 29 18.85 5.16 -12.26
C ASP A 29 19.55 4.72 -13.55
N LEU A 30 19.66 3.40 -13.79
CA LEU A 30 20.20 2.88 -15.05
C LEU A 30 19.30 3.21 -16.25
N LEU A 31 17.99 3.17 -16.10
CA LEU A 31 17.05 3.58 -17.15
C LEU A 31 17.19 5.06 -17.48
N GLN A 32 17.34 5.92 -16.48
CA GLN A 32 17.62 7.34 -16.68
C GLN A 32 18.96 7.56 -17.36
N LYS A 33 20.03 6.89 -16.90
CA LYS A 33 21.40 7.00 -17.45
C LYS A 33 21.47 6.60 -18.92
N HIS A 34 20.86 5.47 -19.30
CA HIS A 34 21.02 4.90 -20.64
C HIS A 34 20.00 5.39 -21.66
N TYR A 35 18.79 5.77 -21.20
CA TYR A 35 17.66 6.08 -22.07
C TYR A 35 17.03 7.45 -21.81
N GLY A 36 17.51 8.19 -20.81
CA GLY A 36 16.93 9.49 -20.44
C GLY A 36 15.51 9.40 -19.89
N LEU A 37 15.08 8.20 -19.43
CA LEU A 37 13.75 8.02 -18.86
C LEU A 37 13.69 8.72 -17.51
N ALA A 38 12.74 9.65 -17.36
CA ALA A 38 12.55 10.39 -16.11
C ALA A 38 12.21 9.45 -14.94
N GLU A 39 12.68 9.80 -13.75
CA GLU A 39 12.37 9.06 -12.52
C GLU A 39 10.86 9.06 -12.27
N ASP A 40 10.19 10.20 -12.52
CA ASP A 40 8.76 10.41 -12.36
C ASP A 40 7.92 10.01 -13.59
N ARG A 41 8.38 9.04 -14.37
CA ARG A 41 7.70 8.59 -15.59
C ARG A 41 6.25 8.15 -15.41
N MET A 42 5.82 7.86 -14.18
CA MET A 42 4.43 7.53 -13.81
C MET A 42 3.68 8.71 -13.19
N ARG A 43 4.17 9.95 -13.36
CA ARG A 43 3.54 11.14 -12.79
C ARG A 43 2.10 11.32 -13.27
N GLN A 44 1.86 11.11 -14.58
CA GLN A 44 0.53 11.30 -15.14
C GLN A 44 -0.46 10.26 -14.61
N GLU A 45 -0.04 8.99 -14.53
CA GLU A 45 -0.83 7.90 -13.96
C GLU A 45 -1.20 8.18 -12.50
N LYS A 46 -0.27 8.72 -11.71
CA LYS A 46 -0.52 9.12 -10.32
C LYS A 46 -1.55 10.24 -10.23
N LEU A 47 -1.40 11.30 -11.04
CA LEU A 47 -2.35 12.43 -11.06
C LEU A 47 -3.75 11.98 -11.51
N ASP A 48 -3.83 11.14 -12.53
CA ASP A 48 -5.11 10.61 -13.02
C ASP A 48 -5.77 9.69 -11.98
N SER A 49 -4.98 8.87 -11.28
CA SER A 49 -5.48 8.01 -10.21
C SER A 49 -6.01 8.83 -9.01
N ASN A 50 -5.26 9.85 -8.59
CA ASN A 50 -5.71 10.73 -7.50
C ASN A 50 -7.01 11.45 -7.88
N ARG A 51 -7.10 11.99 -9.10
CA ARG A 51 -8.30 12.66 -9.60
C ARG A 51 -9.49 11.70 -9.67
N PHE A 52 -9.31 10.52 -10.25
CA PHE A 52 -10.34 9.48 -10.35
C PHE A 52 -10.96 9.18 -8.99
N VAL A 53 -10.15 9.01 -7.96
CA VAL A 53 -10.62 8.69 -6.62
C VAL A 53 -11.29 9.90 -5.96
N LEU A 54 -10.71 11.11 -6.10
CA LEU A 54 -11.29 12.34 -5.55
C LEU A 54 -12.71 12.60 -6.04
N GLU A 55 -12.99 12.38 -7.33
CA GLU A 55 -14.33 12.52 -7.91
C GLU A 55 -15.37 11.56 -7.32
N ARG A 56 -14.92 10.48 -6.67
CA ARG A 56 -15.77 9.41 -6.13
C ARG A 56 -15.84 9.35 -4.60
N LEU A 57 -14.97 10.10 -3.91
CA LEU A 57 -14.85 10.01 -2.44
C LEU A 57 -16.18 10.16 -1.71
N ASP A 58 -17.00 11.15 -2.10
CA ASP A 58 -18.25 11.42 -1.42
C ASP A 58 -19.30 10.33 -1.66
N THR A 59 -19.37 9.82 -2.89
CA THR A 59 -20.24 8.67 -3.23
C THR A 59 -19.85 7.43 -2.44
N ILE A 60 -18.54 7.15 -2.33
CA ILE A 60 -18.02 6.01 -1.58
C ILE A 60 -18.28 6.18 -0.09
N ARG A 61 -18.08 7.36 0.49
CA ARG A 61 -18.44 7.64 1.90
C ARG A 61 -19.92 7.39 2.17
N GLN A 62 -20.79 7.78 1.25
CA GLN A 62 -22.22 7.50 1.37
C GLN A 62 -22.51 5.99 1.34
N LYS A 63 -21.92 5.24 0.39
CA LYS A 63 -22.03 3.76 0.33
C LYS A 63 -21.53 3.11 1.63
N VAL A 64 -20.37 3.55 2.13
CA VAL A 64 -19.76 3.07 3.39
C VAL A 64 -20.71 3.31 4.58
N ARG A 65 -21.19 4.54 4.75
CA ARG A 65 -22.07 4.90 5.86
C ARG A 65 -23.45 4.22 5.82
N ALA A 66 -23.92 3.86 4.62
CA ALA A 66 -25.18 3.13 4.43
C ALA A 66 -25.05 1.61 4.66
N ALA A 67 -23.82 1.08 4.74
CA ALA A 67 -23.58 -0.34 4.96
C ALA A 67 -23.92 -0.75 6.41
N SER A 68 -24.29 -2.03 6.60
CA SER A 68 -24.57 -2.59 7.93
C SER A 68 -23.34 -2.64 8.85
N ASP A 69 -22.15 -2.67 8.27
CA ASP A 69 -20.84 -2.63 8.94
C ASP A 69 -19.95 -1.62 8.20
N PRO A 70 -20.04 -0.31 8.52
CA PRO A 70 -19.32 0.73 7.81
C PRO A 70 -17.80 0.57 7.84
N LEU A 71 -17.24 0.11 8.97
CA LEU A 71 -15.79 -0.08 9.09
C LEU A 71 -15.29 -1.19 8.17
N TYR A 72 -16.01 -2.31 8.10
CA TYR A 72 -15.68 -3.40 7.18
C TYR A 72 -15.87 -2.98 5.72
N ALA A 73 -16.94 -2.24 5.42
CA ALA A 73 -17.19 -1.69 4.09
C ALA A 73 -16.06 -0.78 3.64
N ALA A 74 -15.59 0.11 4.51
CA ALA A 74 -14.46 1.00 4.21
C ALA A 74 -13.17 0.21 3.93
N LEU A 75 -12.90 -0.86 4.68
CA LEU A 75 -11.77 -1.76 4.40
C LEU A 75 -11.90 -2.43 3.02
N GLN A 76 -13.11 -2.86 2.62
CA GLN A 76 -13.35 -3.46 1.31
C GLN A 76 -12.97 -2.49 0.18
N PHE A 77 -13.37 -1.22 0.29
CA PHE A 77 -12.95 -0.18 -0.66
C PHE A 77 -11.43 0.06 -0.62
N ALA A 78 -10.82 0.12 0.56
CA ALA A 78 -9.38 0.31 0.70
C ALA A 78 -8.58 -0.83 0.05
N VAL A 79 -9.00 -2.10 0.24
CA VAL A 79 -8.36 -3.26 -0.42
C VAL A 79 -8.56 -3.21 -1.93
N LEU A 80 -9.75 -2.83 -2.38
CA LEU A 80 -10.05 -2.73 -3.80
C LEU A 80 -9.22 -1.64 -4.50
N GLY A 81 -8.94 -0.53 -3.81
CA GLY A 81 -8.07 0.55 -4.28
C GLY A 81 -6.67 0.05 -4.69
N ASN A 82 -6.21 -1.06 -4.13
CA ASN A 82 -4.94 -1.69 -4.50
C ASN A 82 -4.91 -2.21 -5.96
N TYR A 83 -6.02 -2.16 -6.68
CA TYR A 83 -6.07 -2.35 -8.13
C TYR A 83 -5.30 -1.24 -8.89
N LEU A 84 -5.18 -0.03 -8.33
CA LEU A 84 -4.43 1.10 -8.91
C LEU A 84 -2.91 0.90 -8.81
N ASP A 85 -2.41 -0.20 -9.35
CA ASP A 85 -1.01 -0.56 -9.34
C ASP A 85 -0.49 -0.79 -10.76
N PHE A 86 -0.01 0.29 -11.38
CA PHE A 86 0.50 0.28 -12.74
C PHE A 86 1.80 -0.51 -12.88
N GLY A 87 2.56 -0.66 -11.78
CA GLY A 87 3.78 -1.45 -11.75
C GLY A 87 3.49 -2.95 -11.82
N ALA A 88 2.74 -3.49 -10.88
CA ALA A 88 2.43 -4.93 -10.81
C ALA A 88 1.51 -5.38 -11.95
N LEU A 89 0.59 -4.53 -12.42
CA LEU A 89 -0.33 -4.83 -13.52
C LEU A 89 0.25 -4.44 -14.90
N GLN A 90 1.54 -4.09 -14.97
CA GLN A 90 2.24 -3.78 -16.22
C GLN A 90 1.51 -2.74 -17.10
N GLY A 91 0.94 -1.71 -16.48
CA GLY A 91 0.17 -0.67 -17.16
C GLY A 91 -1.25 -1.08 -17.61
N GLN A 92 -1.72 -2.28 -17.26
CA GLN A 92 -3.06 -2.76 -17.61
C GLN A 92 -4.14 -2.32 -16.60
N VAL A 93 -3.99 -1.14 -16.01
CA VAL A 93 -5.01 -0.55 -15.14
C VAL A 93 -6.05 0.15 -16.01
N SER A 94 -7.33 -0.18 -15.81
CA SER A 94 -8.47 0.48 -16.45
C SER A 94 -9.36 1.11 -15.39
N PHE A 95 -9.64 2.39 -15.53
CA PHE A 95 -10.55 3.12 -14.65
C PHE A 95 -11.99 2.65 -14.80
N GLU A 96 -12.42 2.25 -16.01
CA GLU A 96 -13.74 1.68 -16.27
C GLU A 96 -13.92 0.36 -15.50
N LYS A 97 -12.91 -0.50 -15.55
CA LYS A 97 -12.91 -1.74 -14.78
C LYS A 97 -12.91 -1.49 -13.27
N LEU A 98 -12.18 -0.47 -12.81
CA LEU A 98 -12.22 -0.09 -11.40
C LEU A 98 -13.61 0.39 -10.98
N ASP A 99 -14.31 1.17 -11.81
CA ASP A 99 -15.70 1.59 -11.54
C ASP A 99 -16.64 0.38 -11.40
N GLU A 100 -16.55 -0.60 -12.29
CA GLU A 100 -17.31 -1.85 -12.19
C GLU A 100 -17.00 -2.61 -10.89
N MET A 101 -15.73 -2.65 -10.50
CA MET A 101 -15.29 -3.28 -9.24
C MET A 101 -15.81 -2.50 -8.02
N LEU A 102 -15.81 -1.15 -8.05
CA LEU A 102 -16.32 -0.29 -6.97
C LEU A 102 -17.82 -0.48 -6.73
N ASP A 103 -18.60 -0.80 -7.77
CA ASP A 103 -20.01 -1.12 -7.62
C ASP A 103 -20.25 -2.43 -6.88
N GLN A 104 -19.29 -3.35 -6.93
CA GLN A 104 -19.32 -4.64 -6.27
C GLN A 104 -18.49 -4.68 -4.98
N ALA A 105 -17.89 -3.57 -4.55
CA ALA A 105 -16.93 -3.51 -3.44
C ALA A 105 -17.46 -4.11 -2.13
N LEU A 106 -18.74 -3.86 -1.81
CA LEU A 106 -19.37 -4.35 -0.58
C LEU A 106 -19.56 -5.88 -0.55
N SER A 107 -19.43 -6.56 -1.69
CA SER A 107 -19.44 -8.03 -1.77
C SER A 107 -18.04 -8.65 -1.73
N LEU A 108 -16.98 -7.84 -1.63
CA LEU A 108 -15.60 -8.31 -1.63
C LEU A 108 -15.36 -9.24 -0.43
N PRO A 109 -14.96 -10.49 -0.64
CA PRO A 109 -14.74 -11.44 0.45
C PRO A 109 -13.39 -11.18 1.11
N LEU A 110 -13.39 -10.56 2.30
CA LEU A 110 -12.23 -10.46 3.17
C LEU A 110 -12.41 -11.36 4.39
N ASP A 111 -11.29 -11.80 4.97
CA ASP A 111 -11.31 -12.64 6.16
C ASP A 111 -11.90 -11.87 7.36
N ARG A 112 -13.13 -12.28 7.75
CA ARG A 112 -13.86 -11.66 8.85
C ARG A 112 -13.24 -11.92 10.21
N GLU A 113 -12.57 -13.05 10.40
CA GLU A 113 -11.92 -13.35 11.68
C GLU A 113 -10.65 -12.51 11.85
N VAL A 114 -9.86 -12.35 10.79
CA VAL A 114 -8.71 -11.43 10.81
C VAL A 114 -9.17 -9.97 11.00
N PHE A 115 -10.27 -9.56 10.35
CA PHE A 115 -10.85 -8.24 10.57
C PHE A 115 -11.30 -8.03 12.03
N LYS A 116 -11.97 -9.00 12.65
CA LYS A 116 -12.32 -8.93 14.07
C LYS A 116 -11.10 -8.83 14.98
N GLN A 117 -10.01 -9.55 14.65
CA GLN A 117 -8.75 -9.43 15.40
C GLN A 117 -8.18 -8.02 15.27
N PHE A 118 -8.16 -7.45 14.07
CA PHE A 118 -7.74 -6.08 13.82
C PHE A 118 -8.56 -5.08 14.65
N SER A 119 -9.89 -5.21 14.61
CA SER A 119 -10.80 -4.36 15.37
C SER A 119 -10.53 -4.42 16.88
N ARG A 120 -10.30 -5.62 17.44
CA ARG A 120 -9.96 -5.79 18.87
C ARG A 120 -8.64 -5.12 19.24
N VAL A 121 -7.66 -5.15 18.33
CA VAL A 121 -6.38 -4.44 18.57
C VAL A 121 -6.60 -2.93 18.58
N LEU A 122 -7.44 -2.40 17.68
CA LEU A 122 -7.80 -0.98 17.69
C LEU A 122 -8.58 -0.56 18.94
N GLU A 123 -9.45 -1.42 19.47
CA GLU A 123 -10.18 -1.16 20.73
C GLU A 123 -9.24 -0.98 21.93
N GLN A 124 -8.13 -1.71 21.96
CA GLN A 124 -7.17 -1.73 23.06
C GLN A 124 -5.96 -0.81 22.84
N GLY A 125 -5.64 -0.54 21.58
CA GLY A 125 -4.50 0.25 21.18
C GLY A 125 -4.76 1.76 21.21
N LYS A 126 -3.67 2.51 21.08
CA LYS A 126 -3.67 3.98 21.03
C LYS A 126 -3.04 4.52 19.76
N SER A 127 -2.35 3.68 18.99
CA SER A 127 -1.63 4.11 17.79
C SER A 127 -1.75 3.12 16.65
N LEU A 128 -2.05 3.64 15.46
CA LEU A 128 -2.06 2.94 14.19
C LEU A 128 -1.08 3.60 13.23
N LEU A 129 -0.09 2.83 12.77
CA LEU A 129 0.75 3.23 11.63
C LEU A 129 0.15 2.66 10.34
N TYR A 130 -0.23 3.54 9.41
CA TYR A 130 -0.82 3.20 8.13
C TYR A 130 0.25 3.29 7.03
N LEU A 131 0.82 2.16 6.61
CA LEU A 131 1.81 2.09 5.53
C LEU A 131 1.09 2.03 4.18
N THR A 132 1.23 3.08 3.39
CA THR A 132 0.54 3.22 2.10
C THR A 132 1.24 2.43 0.99
N ASP A 133 0.54 2.23 -0.14
CA ASP A 133 1.10 1.64 -1.35
C ASP A 133 1.04 2.66 -2.51
N ASN A 134 -0.06 2.78 -3.24
CA ASN A 134 -0.11 3.52 -4.50
C ASN A 134 -0.84 4.87 -4.40
N ALA A 135 -0.49 5.80 -5.31
CA ALA A 135 -1.28 6.98 -5.59
C ALA A 135 -2.70 6.59 -6.06
N GLY A 136 -3.70 7.41 -5.76
CA GLY A 136 -5.11 7.07 -5.93
C GLY A 136 -5.62 6.10 -4.86
N GLU A 137 -4.98 4.95 -4.66
CA GLU A 137 -5.31 4.00 -3.58
C GLU A 137 -5.39 4.69 -2.21
N ILE A 138 -4.45 5.58 -1.93
CA ILE A 138 -4.41 6.37 -0.68
C ILE A 138 -5.69 7.18 -0.42
N GLY A 139 -6.49 7.50 -1.43
CA GLY A 139 -7.79 8.15 -1.26
C GLY A 139 -8.86 7.21 -0.70
N PHE A 140 -8.84 5.91 -1.05
CA PHE A 140 -9.67 4.90 -0.40
C PHE A 140 -9.18 4.60 1.02
N ASP A 141 -7.87 4.59 1.22
CA ASP A 141 -7.25 4.46 2.54
C ASP A 141 -7.68 5.57 3.48
N ARG A 142 -7.83 6.80 2.97
CA ARG A 142 -8.38 7.94 3.70
C ARG A 142 -9.77 7.62 4.26
N ILE A 143 -10.69 7.08 3.45
CA ILE A 143 -12.04 6.73 3.90
C ILE A 143 -11.98 5.68 5.01
N PHE A 144 -11.12 4.68 4.88
CA PHE A 144 -10.98 3.65 5.91
C PHE A 144 -10.41 4.22 7.22
N ALA A 145 -9.40 5.08 7.13
CA ALA A 145 -8.83 5.75 8.30
C ALA A 145 -9.85 6.70 8.98
N GLU A 146 -10.66 7.43 8.20
CA GLU A 146 -11.77 8.26 8.72
C GLU A 146 -12.78 7.40 9.51
N GLU A 147 -13.13 6.20 9.02
CA GLU A 147 -14.03 5.28 9.73
C GLU A 147 -13.36 4.65 10.97
N ILE A 148 -12.06 4.34 10.92
CA ILE A 148 -11.30 3.92 12.11
C ILE A 148 -11.35 5.01 13.18
N ALA A 149 -11.03 6.27 12.82
CA ALA A 149 -11.04 7.38 13.76
C ALA A 149 -12.44 7.65 14.37
N ARG A 150 -13.49 7.40 13.58
CA ARG A 150 -14.87 7.50 14.06
C ARG A 150 -15.24 6.41 15.05
N CYS A 151 -14.80 5.16 14.81
CA CYS A 151 -15.10 4.01 15.66
C CYS A 151 -14.19 3.93 16.89
N TYR A 152 -12.94 4.38 16.76
CA TYR A 152 -11.88 4.29 17.77
C TYR A 152 -11.20 5.66 17.96
N PRO A 153 -11.89 6.65 18.53
CA PRO A 153 -11.39 8.03 18.65
C PRO A 153 -10.14 8.17 19.54
N GLN A 154 -9.80 7.14 20.32
CA GLN A 154 -8.58 7.08 21.11
C GLN A 154 -7.33 6.68 20.31
N VAL A 155 -7.49 6.22 19.05
CA VAL A 155 -6.40 5.74 18.22
C VAL A 155 -5.82 6.90 17.41
N GLU A 156 -4.56 7.22 17.65
CA GLU A 156 -3.80 8.16 16.84
C GLU A 156 -3.35 7.47 15.55
N ILE A 157 -3.78 7.99 14.40
CA ILE A 157 -3.47 7.42 13.09
C ILE A 157 -2.36 8.25 12.45
N THR A 158 -1.29 7.59 12.02
CA THR A 158 -0.20 8.22 11.25
C THR A 158 -0.04 7.48 9.92
N PHE A 159 -0.08 8.23 8.81
CA PHE A 159 0.21 7.70 7.48
C PHE A 159 1.71 7.74 7.22
N CYS A 160 2.26 6.65 6.69
CA CYS A 160 3.64 6.61 6.22
C CYS A 160 3.64 6.35 4.71
N VAL A 161 4.12 7.34 3.97
CA VAL A 161 4.23 7.32 2.50
C VAL A 161 5.67 7.08 2.05
N ARG A 162 5.92 7.03 0.75
CA ARG A 162 7.25 6.89 0.19
C ARG A 162 8.04 8.20 0.30
N GLY A 163 9.32 8.13 0.72
CA GLY A 163 10.20 9.29 0.88
C GLY A 163 10.77 9.83 -0.43
N GLY A 164 10.60 9.10 -1.53
CA GLY A 164 11.01 9.50 -2.87
C GLY A 164 10.16 8.83 -3.94
N ILE A 165 10.46 9.12 -5.20
CA ILE A 165 9.74 8.58 -6.35
C ILE A 165 10.05 7.09 -6.48
N ALA A 166 9.00 6.26 -6.44
CA ALA A 166 9.07 4.82 -6.59
C ALA A 166 7.88 4.34 -7.42
N LEU A 167 8.02 4.33 -8.74
CA LEU A 167 6.93 3.99 -9.67
C LEU A 167 5.68 4.87 -9.38
N ASN A 168 4.54 4.26 -9.13
CA ASN A 168 3.31 4.94 -8.76
C ASN A 168 3.01 4.94 -7.25
N ALA A 169 4.00 4.62 -6.41
CA ALA A 169 3.83 4.66 -4.96
C ALA A 169 3.42 6.06 -4.46
N ALA A 170 2.57 6.09 -3.42
CA ALA A 170 2.10 7.32 -2.82
C ALA A 170 3.22 8.05 -2.08
N THR A 171 3.29 9.37 -2.28
CA THR A 171 4.22 10.30 -1.64
C THR A 171 3.46 11.34 -0.81
N ARG A 172 4.17 12.24 -0.13
CA ARG A 172 3.55 13.39 0.57
C ARG A 172 2.70 14.25 -0.36
N GLU A 173 3.09 14.37 -1.64
CA GLU A 173 2.33 15.10 -2.66
C GLU A 173 0.96 14.45 -2.89
N ASP A 174 0.92 13.13 -3.01
CA ASP A 174 -0.32 12.37 -3.21
C ASP A 174 -1.22 12.43 -1.97
N ALA A 175 -0.63 12.30 -0.78
CA ALA A 175 -1.36 12.43 0.49
C ALA A 175 -2.02 13.82 0.62
N ALA A 176 -1.28 14.89 0.24
CA ALA A 176 -1.81 16.25 0.21
C ALA A 176 -2.90 16.41 -0.87
N ALA A 177 -2.68 15.87 -2.06
CA ALA A 177 -3.63 15.94 -3.18
C ALA A 177 -4.98 15.30 -2.83
N VAL A 178 -4.98 14.13 -2.18
CA VAL A 178 -6.22 13.49 -1.73
C VAL A 178 -6.71 13.99 -0.37
N GLY A 179 -6.00 14.93 0.25
CA GLY A 179 -6.39 15.61 1.49
C GLY A 179 -6.45 14.71 2.71
N ILE A 180 -5.40 13.90 2.97
CA ILE A 180 -5.30 13.07 4.18
C ILE A 180 -5.41 13.96 5.42
N PRO A 181 -6.41 13.74 6.32
CA PRO A 181 -6.62 14.59 7.49
C PRO A 181 -5.81 14.16 8.73
N PHE A 182 -4.83 13.29 8.55
CA PHE A 182 -4.00 12.71 9.60
C PHE A 182 -2.53 13.12 9.43
N PRO A 183 -1.68 13.02 10.47
CA PRO A 183 -0.24 13.16 10.32
C PRO A 183 0.32 12.27 9.22
N VAL A 184 1.19 12.84 8.37
CA VAL A 184 1.85 12.13 7.26
C VAL A 184 3.35 12.24 7.45
N ILE A 185 3.99 11.10 7.62
CA ILE A 185 5.44 10.94 7.60
C ILE A 185 5.85 10.22 6.31
N ASP A 186 7.15 10.17 6.01
CA ASP A 186 7.65 9.34 4.93
C ASP A 186 8.72 8.36 5.42
N ASN A 187 8.95 7.30 4.64
CA ASN A 187 9.88 6.24 5.01
C ASN A 187 11.36 6.59 4.80
N GLY A 188 11.69 7.80 4.30
CA GLY A 188 13.04 8.28 4.09
C GLY A 188 13.76 7.71 2.85
N ASN A 189 13.11 6.89 2.03
CA ASN A 189 13.74 6.28 0.85
C ASN A 189 12.75 6.08 -0.31
N ARG A 190 13.25 5.59 -1.46
CA ARG A 190 12.48 5.34 -2.69
C ARG A 190 12.37 3.86 -3.06
N VAL A 191 12.61 2.96 -2.11
CA VAL A 191 12.40 1.52 -2.31
C VAL A 191 10.91 1.21 -2.14
N PRO A 192 10.24 0.51 -3.07
CA PRO A 192 8.87 0.05 -2.88
C PRO A 192 8.74 -0.89 -1.66
N GLY A 193 7.65 -0.77 -0.92
CA GLY A 193 7.46 -1.47 0.34
C GLY A 193 8.12 -0.74 1.52
N THR A 194 8.24 -1.41 2.66
CA THR A 194 8.82 -0.88 3.90
C THR A 194 10.00 -1.73 4.33
N GLN A 195 11.17 -1.44 3.75
CA GLN A 195 12.44 -2.10 4.10
C GLN A 195 12.92 -1.53 5.43
N LEU A 196 12.83 -2.30 6.52
CA LEU A 196 13.09 -1.82 7.89
C LEU A 196 14.49 -1.23 8.08
N ASP A 197 15.50 -1.83 7.45
CA ASP A 197 16.90 -1.40 7.57
C ASP A 197 17.18 -0.06 6.84
N LEU A 198 16.29 0.35 5.92
CA LEU A 198 16.42 1.57 5.12
C LEU A 198 15.52 2.70 5.60
N LEU A 199 14.76 2.50 6.69
CA LEU A 199 13.87 3.53 7.22
C LEU A 199 14.64 4.73 7.75
N GLY A 200 14.15 5.93 7.44
CA GLY A 200 14.52 7.14 8.13
C GLY A 200 14.13 7.09 9.62
N GLU A 201 14.73 7.93 10.45
CA GLU A 201 14.57 7.90 11.90
C GLU A 201 13.09 8.06 12.34
N GLU A 202 12.36 8.97 11.69
CA GLU A 202 10.95 9.22 11.99
C GLU A 202 10.08 7.99 11.74
N ALA A 203 10.23 7.36 10.57
CA ALA A 203 9.48 6.16 10.21
C ALA A 203 9.87 4.94 11.05
N ARG A 204 11.16 4.79 11.36
CA ARG A 204 11.65 3.74 12.26
C ARG A 204 11.01 3.84 13.63
N THR A 205 11.03 5.05 14.21
CA THR A 205 10.38 5.33 15.50
C THR A 205 8.88 5.04 15.46
N ALA A 206 8.21 5.39 14.35
CA ALA A 206 6.78 5.13 14.18
C ALA A 206 6.48 3.63 14.13
N VAL A 207 7.29 2.83 13.41
CA VAL A 207 7.15 1.37 13.36
C VAL A 207 7.35 0.74 14.75
N GLU A 208 8.38 1.17 15.48
CA GLU A 208 8.73 0.62 16.80
C GLU A 208 7.66 0.92 17.88
N ARG A 209 6.96 2.05 17.76
CA ARG A 209 5.98 2.53 18.76
C ARG A 209 4.54 2.19 18.43
N ALA A 210 4.24 1.77 17.20
CA ALA A 210 2.88 1.48 16.80
C ALA A 210 2.31 0.24 17.54
N ASP A 211 1.14 0.38 18.15
CA ASP A 211 0.40 -0.75 18.73
C ASP A 211 -0.06 -1.72 17.63
N VAL A 212 -0.36 -1.17 16.45
CA VAL A 212 -0.73 -1.92 15.26
C VAL A 212 -0.25 -1.20 14.00
N ILE A 213 0.16 -1.97 13.01
CA ILE A 213 0.53 -1.51 11.68
C ILE A 213 -0.46 -2.09 10.67
N LEU A 214 -1.04 -1.25 9.82
CA LEU A 214 -1.75 -1.67 8.63
C LEU A 214 -0.89 -1.38 7.41
N ALA A 215 -0.49 -2.42 6.69
CA ALA A 215 0.41 -2.33 5.55
C ALA A 215 -0.33 -2.65 4.25
N LYS A 216 -0.37 -1.69 3.32
CA LYS A 216 -1.06 -1.80 2.03
C LYS A 216 -0.13 -2.36 0.95
N GLY A 217 -0.69 -3.23 0.11
CA GLY A 217 -0.03 -3.72 -1.09
C GLY A 217 1.01 -4.82 -0.89
N MET A 218 1.35 -5.49 -1.99
CA MET A 218 2.28 -6.63 -1.97
C MET A 218 3.71 -6.24 -1.62
N ALA A 219 4.16 -5.04 -2.00
CA ALA A 219 5.53 -4.60 -1.72
C ALA A 219 5.81 -4.49 -0.21
N ASN A 220 4.81 -4.07 0.59
CA ASN A 220 4.92 -4.09 2.04
C ASN A 220 4.94 -5.52 2.61
N VAL A 221 4.17 -6.46 2.03
CA VAL A 221 4.28 -7.88 2.42
C VAL A 221 5.68 -8.41 2.12
N GLU A 222 6.24 -8.15 0.94
CA GLU A 222 7.57 -8.62 0.53
C GLU A 222 8.69 -8.15 1.45
N THR A 223 8.54 -6.95 2.00
CA THR A 223 9.58 -6.30 2.80
C THR A 223 9.41 -6.49 4.31
N MET A 224 8.23 -6.87 4.78
CA MET A 224 7.93 -6.92 6.21
C MET A 224 7.44 -8.30 6.70
N LEU A 225 7.09 -9.24 5.81
CA LEU A 225 6.60 -10.55 6.26
C LEU A 225 7.67 -11.25 7.11
N GLY A 226 7.32 -11.64 8.33
CA GLY A 226 8.24 -12.22 9.29
C GLY A 226 8.99 -11.18 10.16
N CYS A 227 8.61 -9.89 10.11
CA CYS A 227 9.31 -8.82 10.84
C CYS A 227 9.07 -8.82 12.36
N GLY A 228 8.07 -9.57 12.86
CA GLY A 228 7.76 -9.71 14.28
C GLY A 228 6.96 -8.56 14.90
N TYR A 229 6.63 -7.51 14.15
CA TYR A 229 5.70 -6.46 14.59
C TYR A 229 4.24 -6.92 14.46
N ASN A 230 3.31 -6.20 15.06
CA ASN A 230 1.87 -6.48 14.94
C ASN A 230 1.31 -5.87 13.65
N VAL A 231 1.55 -6.54 12.53
CA VAL A 231 1.21 -6.07 11.19
C VAL A 231 -0.01 -6.79 10.66
N TYR A 232 -0.92 -6.03 10.06
CA TYR A 232 -2.01 -6.51 9.21
C TYR A 232 -1.74 -6.05 7.78
N TYR A 233 -1.75 -6.98 6.83
CA TYR A 233 -1.52 -6.70 5.42
C TYR A 233 -2.85 -6.71 4.67
N ALA A 234 -3.10 -5.67 3.87
CA ALA A 234 -4.31 -5.51 3.08
C ALA A 234 -3.94 -5.25 1.61
N PHE A 235 -4.19 -6.22 0.72
CA PHE A 235 -3.72 -6.19 -0.67
C PHE A 235 -4.56 -7.05 -1.62
N LEU A 236 -4.29 -6.93 -2.93
CA LEU A 236 -4.74 -7.86 -3.96
C LEU A 236 -3.57 -8.77 -4.39
N VAL A 237 -3.84 -10.05 -4.61
CA VAL A 237 -2.86 -11.00 -5.18
C VAL A 237 -2.66 -10.67 -6.65
N LYS A 238 -1.50 -10.11 -7.05
CA LYS A 238 -1.26 -9.62 -8.41
C LYS A 238 -0.13 -10.33 -9.16
N CYS A 239 0.54 -11.31 -8.55
CA CYS A 239 1.61 -12.05 -9.21
C CYS A 239 1.66 -13.52 -8.79
N GLN A 240 2.31 -14.35 -9.62
CA GLN A 240 2.39 -15.81 -9.39
C GLN A 240 3.10 -16.18 -8.10
N ARG A 241 4.08 -15.38 -7.63
CA ARG A 241 4.74 -15.61 -6.34
C ARG A 241 3.74 -15.56 -5.19
N PHE A 242 2.83 -14.58 -5.19
CA PHE A 242 1.80 -14.44 -4.16
C PHE A 242 0.69 -15.48 -4.30
N VAL A 243 0.36 -15.90 -5.53
CA VAL A 243 -0.53 -17.06 -5.76
C VAL A 243 0.03 -18.28 -5.05
N THR A 244 1.32 -18.57 -5.20
CA THR A 244 1.97 -19.71 -4.55
C THR A 244 2.10 -19.52 -3.04
N LEU A 245 2.47 -18.31 -2.58
CA LEU A 245 2.70 -18.03 -1.16
C LEU A 245 1.44 -18.17 -0.31
N PHE A 246 0.30 -17.69 -0.82
CA PHE A 246 -0.96 -17.66 -0.08
C PHE A 246 -1.96 -18.73 -0.53
N ASP A 247 -1.63 -19.52 -1.54
CA ASP A 247 -2.55 -20.50 -2.16
C ASP A 247 -3.89 -19.86 -2.56
N LYS A 248 -3.81 -18.71 -3.26
CA LYS A 248 -4.96 -17.91 -3.70
C LYS A 248 -4.80 -17.51 -5.16
N PRO A 249 -5.88 -17.53 -5.96
CA PRO A 249 -5.83 -17.08 -7.35
C PRO A 249 -5.47 -15.58 -7.47
N LEU A 250 -5.07 -15.19 -8.68
CA LEU A 250 -4.84 -13.78 -9.01
C LEU A 250 -6.10 -12.95 -8.72
N MET A 251 -5.91 -11.70 -8.33
CA MET A 251 -6.92 -10.73 -7.97
C MET A 251 -7.76 -11.09 -6.73
N THR A 252 -7.35 -12.10 -5.96
CA THR A 252 -7.97 -12.37 -4.65
C THR A 252 -7.66 -11.23 -3.68
N PRO A 253 -8.69 -10.62 -3.05
CA PRO A 253 -8.51 -9.64 -2.00
C PRO A 253 -8.07 -10.32 -0.70
N MET A 254 -7.08 -9.77 -0.05
CA MET A 254 -6.47 -10.33 1.14
C MET A 254 -6.49 -9.34 2.30
N LEU A 255 -6.85 -9.85 3.46
CA LEU A 255 -6.52 -9.27 4.76
C LEU A 255 -5.87 -10.38 5.58
N VAL A 256 -4.59 -10.24 5.89
CA VAL A 256 -3.83 -11.25 6.65
C VAL A 256 -3.09 -10.59 7.80
N ARG A 257 -3.00 -11.28 8.91
CA ARG A 257 -2.19 -10.86 10.05
C ARG A 257 -0.79 -11.40 9.91
N GLU A 258 0.19 -10.67 10.41
CA GLU A 258 1.57 -11.15 10.57
C GLU A 258 1.59 -12.53 11.25
N ILE A 259 2.25 -13.49 10.61
CA ILE A 259 2.47 -14.80 11.18
C ILE A 259 3.81 -14.74 11.90
N LYS A 260 3.80 -14.78 13.23
CA LYS A 260 5.05 -14.97 13.98
C LYS A 260 5.64 -16.31 13.56
N THR A 261 6.71 -16.29 12.79
CA THR A 261 7.54 -17.48 12.58
C THR A 261 8.16 -17.83 13.94
N THR A 262 7.68 -18.93 14.51
CA THR A 262 8.27 -19.55 15.72
C THR A 262 9.64 -20.09 15.42
#